data_41e6fdfb03339f5f15bbfb048e3d902e
#
_entry.id   41e6fdfb03339f5f15bbfb048e3d902e
#
_cell.length_a   1.000
_cell.length_b   1.000
_cell.length_c   1.000
_cell.angle_alpha   90.00
_cell.angle_beta   90.00
_cell.angle_gamma   90.00
#
_symmetry.space_group_name_H-M   'P 1'
#
loop_
_entity.id
_entity.type
_entity.pdbx_description
1 polymer ?
#
loop_
_entity_poly.entity_id
_entity_poly.type
_entity_poly.pdbx_seq_one_letter_code
_entity_poly.pdbx_strand_id
1 'polypeptide(L)'
;MYKTSKYTPTDKMSYLICDNYTLLQVMSRFDLSLGFGDKTVQEVCRENGVDCRTFLAVVNFMIEDSDRMEDDVKDISMPSLMNYLKQAHHYFLDFCLPTIRRKLIEAIDCSTENEVAFLILKFFDQYAGEVRKHMDYEDMNVFTYVCLLYTSPSPRDMR
;
A
#
# COMPACT_ATOMS: atom_id res chain seq x y z
N MET A 1 -5.77 19.82 -13.50
CA MET A 1 -7.09 20.05 -12.86
C MET A 1 -7.43 18.77 -12.15
N TYR A 2 -7.31 18.74 -10.82
CA TYR A 2 -7.57 17.50 -10.06
C TYR A 2 -9.05 17.17 -10.16
N LYS A 3 -9.37 15.89 -10.47
CA LYS A 3 -10.75 15.40 -10.51
C LYS A 3 -11.27 15.42 -9.07
N THR A 4 -12.34 16.17 -8.82
CA THR A 4 -13.00 16.26 -7.50
C THR A 4 -14.05 15.15 -7.26
N SER A 5 -14.18 14.21 -8.20
CA SER A 5 -15.12 13.08 -8.12
C SER A 5 -14.37 11.76 -8.07
N LYS A 6 -14.94 10.75 -7.38
CA LYS A 6 -14.44 9.38 -7.30
C LYS A 6 -14.17 8.79 -8.70
N TYR A 7 -13.11 7.99 -8.79
CA TYR A 7 -12.86 7.18 -9.99
C TYR A 7 -13.79 5.98 -10.01
N THR A 8 -14.16 5.57 -11.21
CA THR A 8 -15.11 4.50 -11.50
C THR A 8 -14.44 3.40 -12.33
N PRO A 9 -15.02 2.19 -12.41
CA PRO A 9 -14.49 1.08 -13.23
C PRO A 9 -14.33 1.42 -14.71
N THR A 10 -15.13 2.36 -15.23
CA THR A 10 -15.16 2.78 -16.65
C THR A 10 -14.18 3.90 -16.98
N ASP A 11 -13.58 4.55 -15.98
CA ASP A 11 -12.54 5.55 -16.22
C ASP A 11 -11.30 4.89 -16.84
N LYS A 12 -10.58 5.61 -17.69
CA LYS A 12 -9.32 5.13 -18.24
C LYS A 12 -8.23 5.11 -17.16
N MET A 13 -7.48 4.01 -17.07
CA MET A 13 -6.37 3.89 -16.12
C MET A 13 -5.34 5.00 -16.28
N SER A 14 -5.10 5.45 -17.53
CA SER A 14 -4.20 6.56 -17.83
C SER A 14 -4.61 7.87 -17.15
N TYR A 15 -5.91 8.13 -17.02
CA TYR A 15 -6.40 9.37 -16.40
C TYR A 15 -6.09 9.41 -14.90
N LEU A 16 -6.25 8.27 -14.19
CA LEU A 16 -5.92 8.19 -12.78
C LEU A 16 -4.48 8.64 -12.51
N ILE A 17 -3.54 8.16 -13.35
CA ILE A 17 -2.11 8.43 -13.17
C ILE A 17 -1.75 9.84 -13.61
N CYS A 18 -2.35 10.33 -14.70
CA CYS A 18 -2.12 11.71 -15.17
C CYS A 18 -2.63 12.74 -14.16
N ASP A 19 -3.76 12.44 -13.50
CA ASP A 19 -4.34 13.33 -12.49
C ASP A 19 -3.55 13.25 -11.16
N ASN A 20 -3.07 12.05 -10.79
CA ASN A 20 -2.31 11.85 -9.56
C ASN A 20 -1.23 10.77 -9.72
N TYR A 21 0.00 11.20 -9.95
CA TYR A 21 1.15 10.30 -10.13
C TYR A 21 1.47 9.43 -8.89
N THR A 22 1.02 9.80 -7.68
CA THR A 22 1.22 8.99 -6.47
C THR A 22 0.49 7.65 -6.56
N LEU A 23 -0.54 7.54 -7.40
CA LEU A 23 -1.26 6.30 -7.67
C LEU A 23 -0.40 5.23 -8.36
N LEU A 24 0.75 5.59 -8.93
CA LEU A 24 1.74 4.61 -9.39
C LEU A 24 2.21 3.67 -8.28
N GLN A 25 2.32 4.18 -7.04
CA GLN A 25 2.66 3.32 -5.89
C GLN A 25 1.51 2.37 -5.55
N VAL A 26 0.26 2.83 -5.64
CA VAL A 26 -0.91 1.97 -5.44
C VAL A 26 -0.93 0.86 -6.48
N MET A 27 -0.75 1.21 -7.76
CA MET A 27 -0.67 0.21 -8.83
C MET A 27 0.42 -0.83 -8.59
N SER A 28 1.62 -0.38 -8.25
CA SER A 28 2.75 -1.28 -7.97
C SER A 28 2.44 -2.26 -6.83
N ARG A 29 1.73 -1.83 -5.79
CA ARG A 29 1.33 -2.69 -4.67
C ARG A 29 0.23 -3.70 -5.01
N PHE A 30 -0.53 -3.45 -6.08
CA PHE A 30 -1.48 -4.39 -6.68
C PHE A 30 -0.88 -5.21 -7.83
N ASP A 31 0.45 -5.16 -8.03
CA ASP A 31 1.16 -5.82 -9.14
C ASP A 31 0.66 -5.40 -10.54
N LEU A 32 0.10 -4.20 -10.65
CA LEU A 32 -0.35 -3.66 -11.93
C LEU A 32 0.80 -2.98 -12.67
N SER A 33 1.16 -3.55 -13.82
CA SER A 33 2.22 -3.01 -14.68
C SER A 33 1.74 -1.85 -15.54
N LEU A 34 2.69 -0.98 -15.95
CA LEU A 34 2.46 0.02 -16.99
C LEU A 34 2.28 -0.65 -18.37
N GLY A 35 1.79 0.11 -19.34
CA GLY A 35 1.60 -0.38 -20.71
C GLY A 35 0.15 -0.79 -21.01
N PHE A 36 -0.80 -0.35 -20.21
CA PHE A 36 -2.24 -0.62 -20.36
C PHE A 36 -2.92 0.18 -21.50
N GLY A 37 -2.22 1.19 -22.08
CA GLY A 37 -2.76 2.00 -23.18
C GLY A 37 -4.05 2.75 -22.80
N ASP A 38 -5.08 2.61 -23.62
CA ASP A 38 -6.39 3.24 -23.43
C ASP A 38 -7.39 2.43 -22.61
N LYS A 39 -6.94 1.34 -21.96
CA LYS A 39 -7.82 0.46 -21.20
C LYS A 39 -8.42 1.15 -19.97
N THR A 40 -9.65 0.73 -19.66
CA THR A 40 -10.34 1.13 -18.44
C THR A 40 -9.74 0.48 -17.19
N VAL A 41 -10.03 1.04 -16.02
CA VAL A 41 -9.60 0.46 -14.74
C VAL A 41 -10.07 -0.99 -14.60
N GLN A 42 -11.33 -1.27 -14.95
CA GLN A 42 -11.90 -2.61 -14.89
C GLN A 42 -11.18 -3.60 -15.81
N GLU A 43 -10.83 -3.20 -17.02
CA GLU A 43 -10.10 -4.06 -17.96
C GLU A 43 -8.70 -4.39 -17.45
N VAL A 44 -7.97 -3.39 -16.96
CA VAL A 44 -6.62 -3.58 -16.40
C VAL A 44 -6.67 -4.50 -15.17
N CYS A 45 -7.58 -4.25 -14.23
CA CYS A 45 -7.74 -5.10 -13.06
C CYS A 45 -8.09 -6.54 -13.43
N ARG A 46 -9.04 -6.75 -14.35
CA ARG A 46 -9.45 -8.08 -14.81
C ARG A 46 -8.31 -8.85 -15.46
N GLU A 47 -7.51 -8.21 -16.31
CA GLU A 47 -6.39 -8.87 -17.00
C GLU A 47 -5.28 -9.30 -16.04
N ASN A 48 -5.13 -8.60 -14.92
CA ASN A 48 -4.11 -8.90 -13.90
C ASN A 48 -4.68 -9.67 -12.69
N GLY A 49 -5.95 -10.09 -12.72
CA GLY A 49 -6.57 -10.83 -11.62
C GLY A 49 -6.75 -10.03 -10.32
N VAL A 50 -6.78 -8.69 -10.42
CA VAL A 50 -6.95 -7.77 -9.29
C VAL A 50 -8.44 -7.48 -9.07
N ASP A 51 -8.88 -7.50 -7.82
CA ASP A 51 -10.24 -7.07 -7.46
C ASP A 51 -10.40 -5.57 -7.70
N CYS A 52 -11.20 -5.22 -8.72
CA CYS A 52 -11.37 -3.84 -9.17
C CYS A 52 -12.03 -2.95 -8.11
N ARG A 53 -12.91 -3.50 -7.27
CA ARG A 53 -13.58 -2.75 -6.20
C ARG A 53 -12.59 -2.37 -5.11
N THR A 54 -11.78 -3.33 -4.66
CA THR A 54 -10.72 -3.10 -3.68
C THR A 54 -9.70 -2.09 -4.19
N PHE A 55 -9.26 -2.24 -5.46
CA PHE A 55 -8.35 -1.28 -6.07
C PHE A 55 -8.93 0.14 -6.05
N LEU A 56 -10.18 0.32 -6.51
CA LEU A 56 -10.83 1.63 -6.54
C LEU A 56 -11.13 2.19 -5.16
N ALA A 57 -11.44 1.34 -4.17
CA ALA A 57 -11.60 1.78 -2.78
C ALA A 57 -10.30 2.39 -2.25
N VAL A 58 -9.16 1.74 -2.48
CA VAL A 58 -7.84 2.27 -2.08
C VAL A 58 -7.50 3.55 -2.85
N VAL A 59 -7.71 3.58 -4.16
CA VAL A 59 -7.45 4.75 -5.01
C VAL A 59 -8.28 5.96 -4.56
N ASN A 60 -9.57 5.77 -4.38
CA ASN A 60 -10.48 6.84 -3.97
C ASN A 60 -10.18 7.33 -2.55
N PHE A 61 -9.85 6.41 -1.63
CA PHE A 61 -9.38 6.78 -0.29
C PHE A 61 -8.12 7.67 -0.30
N MET A 62 -7.17 7.38 -1.18
CA MET A 62 -5.93 8.18 -1.30
C MET A 62 -6.17 9.59 -1.87
N ILE A 63 -7.30 9.83 -2.52
CA ILE A 63 -7.62 11.10 -3.20
C ILE A 63 -8.58 11.94 -2.37
N GLU A 64 -9.50 11.31 -1.66
CA GLU A 64 -10.49 12.00 -0.82
C GLU A 64 -9.95 12.24 0.59
N ASP A 65 -10.11 13.48 1.10
CA ASP A 65 -10.03 13.77 2.53
C ASP A 65 -11.21 13.05 3.24
N SER A 66 -10.88 12.01 3.90
CA SER A 66 -11.46 11.02 4.82
C SER A 66 -12.92 11.02 5.30
N ASP A 67 -13.80 11.94 4.96
CA ASP A 67 -15.12 12.03 5.65
C ASP A 67 -16.28 11.16 5.07
N ARG A 68 -16.03 10.35 4.02
CA ARG A 68 -17.09 9.59 3.31
C ARG A 68 -16.80 8.12 3.04
N MET A 69 -16.04 7.46 3.92
CA MET A 69 -15.57 6.08 3.71
C MET A 69 -16.61 4.97 3.89
N GLU A 70 -17.75 5.23 4.56
CA GLU A 70 -18.63 4.15 5.04
C GLU A 70 -19.26 3.29 3.93
N ASP A 71 -19.48 3.83 2.75
CA ASP A 71 -20.15 3.11 1.66
C ASP A 71 -19.20 2.26 0.78
N ASP A 72 -17.94 2.65 0.66
CA ASP A 72 -16.95 1.97 -0.21
C ASP A 72 -16.34 0.71 0.45
N VAL A 73 -16.46 0.57 1.77
CA VAL A 73 -15.81 -0.51 2.55
C VAL A 73 -16.59 -1.82 2.53
N LYS A 74 -17.90 -1.80 2.23
CA LYS A 74 -18.79 -2.97 2.39
C LYS A 74 -18.52 -4.13 1.43
N ASP A 75 -17.88 -3.84 0.29
CA ASP A 75 -17.72 -4.82 -0.81
C ASP A 75 -16.25 -5.08 -1.20
N ILE A 76 -15.29 -4.75 -0.32
CA ILE A 76 -13.87 -4.99 -0.60
C ILE A 76 -13.47 -6.45 -0.32
N SER A 77 -12.59 -6.96 -1.18
CA SER A 77 -11.94 -8.26 -0.97
C SER A 77 -10.87 -8.16 0.11
N MET A 78 -11.12 -8.73 1.30
CA MET A 78 -10.13 -8.74 2.39
C MET A 78 -8.80 -9.38 1.98
N PRO A 79 -8.77 -10.51 1.25
CA PRO A 79 -7.51 -11.05 0.76
C PRO A 79 -6.73 -10.08 -0.14
N SER A 80 -7.41 -9.36 -1.04
CA SER A 80 -6.78 -8.37 -1.91
C SER A 80 -6.24 -7.18 -1.12
N LEU A 81 -6.99 -6.69 -0.12
CA LEU A 81 -6.54 -5.62 0.76
C LEU A 81 -5.34 -6.05 1.60
N MET A 82 -5.36 -7.24 2.19
CA MET A 82 -4.23 -7.76 2.97
C MET A 82 -2.98 -7.93 2.09
N ASN A 83 -3.13 -8.39 0.85
CA ASN A 83 -2.00 -8.46 -0.09
C ASN A 83 -1.43 -7.07 -0.39
N TYR A 84 -2.28 -6.08 -0.66
CA TYR A 84 -1.86 -4.69 -0.86
C TYR A 84 -1.05 -4.16 0.34
N LEU A 85 -1.50 -4.43 1.58
CA LEU A 85 -0.79 -4.00 2.79
C LEU A 85 0.55 -4.71 2.95
N LYS A 86 0.65 -6.01 2.65
CA LYS A 86 1.92 -6.76 2.64
C LYS A 86 2.92 -6.15 1.65
N GLN A 87 2.48 -5.82 0.44
CA GLN A 87 3.33 -5.13 -0.55
C GLN A 87 3.77 -3.74 -0.05
N ALA A 88 2.91 -3.04 0.70
CA ALA A 88 3.29 -1.77 1.33
C ALA A 88 4.37 -1.96 2.41
N HIS A 89 4.27 -3.02 3.23
CA HIS A 89 5.29 -3.38 4.22
C HIS A 89 6.63 -3.70 3.56
N HIS A 90 6.64 -4.55 2.51
CA HIS A 90 7.85 -4.87 1.76
C HIS A 90 8.51 -3.62 1.18
N TYR A 91 7.72 -2.74 0.53
CA TYR A 91 8.26 -1.48 0.00
C TYR A 91 8.88 -0.62 1.10
N PHE A 92 8.22 -0.52 2.26
CA PHE A 92 8.74 0.29 3.36
C PHE A 92 10.01 -0.31 3.97
N LEU A 93 10.00 -1.62 4.26
CA LEU A 93 11.11 -2.32 4.91
C LEU A 93 12.34 -2.47 4.02
N ASP A 94 12.13 -2.77 2.73
CA ASP A 94 13.22 -3.17 1.83
C ASP A 94 13.69 -2.05 0.92
N PHE A 95 12.92 -0.96 0.80
CA PHE A 95 13.30 0.20 0.01
C PHE A 95 13.38 1.50 0.83
N CYS A 96 12.32 1.88 1.58
CA CYS A 96 12.29 3.16 2.28
C CYS A 96 13.30 3.22 3.42
N LEU A 97 13.29 2.24 4.34
CA LEU A 97 14.21 2.24 5.49
C LEU A 97 15.68 2.20 5.07
N PRO A 98 16.13 1.31 4.14
CA PRO A 98 17.50 1.33 3.66
C PRO A 98 17.88 2.64 2.96
N THR A 99 16.94 3.25 2.23
CA THR A 99 17.18 4.54 1.56
C THR A 99 17.37 5.67 2.56
N ILE A 100 16.52 5.72 3.62
CA ILE A 100 16.65 6.70 4.69
C ILE A 100 17.99 6.51 5.42
N ARG A 101 18.35 5.27 5.76
CA ARG A 101 19.64 4.96 6.40
C ARG A 101 20.80 5.46 5.58
N ARG A 102 20.81 5.20 4.27
CA ARG A 102 21.87 5.69 3.37
C ARG A 102 21.95 7.21 3.38
N LYS A 103 20.80 7.91 3.28
CA LYS A 103 20.77 9.37 3.32
C LYS A 103 21.25 9.93 4.67
N LEU A 104 20.96 9.24 5.78
CA LEU A 104 21.50 9.63 7.09
C LEU A 104 23.04 9.52 7.10
N ILE A 105 23.60 8.44 6.57
CA ILE A 105 25.07 8.28 6.47
C ILE A 105 25.68 9.35 5.56
N GLU A 106 25.07 9.60 4.40
CA GLU A 106 25.55 10.63 3.44
C GLU A 106 25.51 12.05 4.04
N ALA A 107 24.58 12.32 4.98
CA ALA A 107 24.47 13.61 5.65
C ALA A 107 25.48 13.80 6.82
N ILE A 108 26.15 12.75 7.25
CA ILE A 108 27.12 12.80 8.34
C ILE A 108 28.47 13.25 7.80
N ASP A 109 29.03 14.32 8.39
CA ASP A 109 30.41 14.70 8.15
C ASP A 109 31.37 13.74 8.88
N CYS A 110 31.97 12.82 8.12
CA CYS A 110 32.91 11.83 8.65
C CYS A 110 34.32 12.39 8.86
N SER A 111 34.57 13.68 8.59
CA SER A 111 35.87 14.33 8.81
C SER A 111 36.15 14.65 10.27
N THR A 112 35.10 14.65 11.10
CA THR A 112 35.16 14.91 12.54
C THR A 112 34.47 13.80 13.34
N GLU A 113 35.00 13.48 14.52
CA GLU A 113 34.31 12.59 15.45
C GLU A 113 33.01 13.25 15.91
N ASN A 114 31.88 12.55 15.65
CA ASN A 114 30.56 13.03 16.01
C ASN A 114 29.75 11.92 16.71
N GLU A 115 29.82 11.93 18.04
CA GLU A 115 29.09 10.98 18.88
C GLU A 115 27.57 11.04 18.67
N VAL A 116 27.04 12.24 18.44
CA VAL A 116 25.60 12.43 18.20
C VAL A 116 25.16 11.76 16.90
N ALA A 117 25.95 11.90 15.82
CA ALA A 117 25.66 11.23 14.55
C ALA A 117 25.69 9.70 14.69
N PHE A 118 26.64 9.16 15.44
CA PHE A 118 26.68 7.74 15.74
C PHE A 118 25.46 7.27 16.54
N LEU A 119 25.04 8.02 17.55
CA LEU A 119 23.82 7.71 18.32
C LEU A 119 22.56 7.76 17.46
N ILE A 120 22.44 8.72 16.54
CA ILE A 120 21.30 8.81 15.61
C ILE A 120 21.24 7.56 14.73
N LEU A 121 22.35 7.12 14.14
CA LEU A 121 22.38 5.90 13.32
C LEU A 121 22.03 4.66 14.14
N LYS A 122 22.57 4.53 15.33
CA LYS A 122 22.27 3.42 16.24
C LYS A 122 20.79 3.39 16.61
N PHE A 123 20.21 4.56 16.92
CA PHE A 123 18.77 4.68 17.20
C PHE A 123 17.94 4.30 15.99
N PHE A 124 18.32 4.78 14.79
CA PHE A 124 17.62 4.44 13.56
C PHE A 124 17.66 2.93 13.28
N ASP A 125 18.83 2.28 13.43
CA ASP A 125 18.96 0.84 13.21
C ASP A 125 18.11 0.03 14.21
N GLN A 126 18.04 0.47 15.46
CA GLN A 126 17.17 -0.14 16.48
C GLN A 126 15.69 0.04 16.13
N TYR A 127 15.28 1.26 15.77
CA TYR A 127 13.93 1.56 15.32
C TYR A 127 13.52 0.71 14.10
N ALA A 128 14.37 0.67 13.08
CA ALA A 128 14.12 -0.14 11.88
C ALA A 128 13.93 -1.64 12.21
N GLY A 129 14.72 -2.15 13.17
CA GLY A 129 14.57 -3.53 13.66
C GLY A 129 13.24 -3.80 14.36
N GLU A 130 12.76 -2.86 15.17
CA GLU A 130 11.47 -2.99 15.85
C GLU A 130 10.29 -2.88 14.87
N VAL A 131 10.37 -1.93 13.91
CA VAL A 131 9.35 -1.80 12.86
C VAL A 131 9.27 -3.07 12.00
N ARG A 132 10.40 -3.68 11.65
CA ARG A 132 10.42 -4.95 10.90
C ARG A 132 9.71 -6.05 11.68
N LYS A 133 10.04 -6.25 12.95
CA LYS A 133 9.37 -7.24 13.80
C LYS A 133 7.86 -7.03 13.88
N HIS A 134 7.43 -5.78 13.99
CA HIS A 134 6.01 -5.43 14.05
C HIS A 134 5.29 -5.78 12.74
N MET A 135 5.82 -5.36 11.59
CA MET A 135 5.23 -5.64 10.29
C MET A 135 5.26 -7.15 9.94
N ASP A 136 6.36 -7.86 10.25
CA ASP A 136 6.43 -9.31 10.08
C ASP A 136 5.37 -10.03 10.94
N TYR A 137 5.12 -9.55 12.16
CA TYR A 137 4.07 -10.10 13.02
C TYR A 137 2.67 -9.88 12.44
N GLU A 138 2.40 -8.69 11.91
CA GLU A 138 1.13 -8.39 11.23
C GLU A 138 0.93 -9.28 10.01
N ASP A 139 1.94 -9.42 9.16
CA ASP A 139 1.88 -10.21 7.93
C ASP A 139 1.62 -11.70 8.20
N MET A 140 2.28 -12.25 9.23
CA MET A 140 2.18 -13.68 9.55
C MET A 140 0.93 -14.03 10.36
N ASN A 141 0.53 -13.17 11.29
CA ASN A 141 -0.49 -13.49 12.28
C ASN A 141 -1.79 -12.73 12.03
N VAL A 142 -1.71 -11.39 12.01
CA VAL A 142 -2.91 -10.55 11.96
C VAL A 142 -3.63 -10.68 10.62
N PHE A 143 -2.92 -10.51 9.52
CA PHE A 143 -3.52 -10.57 8.19
C PHE A 143 -4.01 -11.97 7.83
N THR A 144 -3.29 -13.00 8.26
CA THR A 144 -3.74 -14.39 8.12
C THR A 144 -5.03 -14.64 8.89
N TYR A 145 -5.10 -14.17 10.14
CA TYR A 145 -6.31 -14.30 10.96
C TYR A 145 -7.51 -13.54 10.36
N VAL A 146 -7.30 -12.31 9.90
CA VAL A 146 -8.34 -11.52 9.23
C VAL A 146 -8.86 -12.25 7.99
N CYS A 147 -7.98 -12.76 7.12
CA CYS A 147 -8.41 -13.54 5.96
C CYS A 147 -9.24 -14.76 6.35
N LEU A 148 -8.85 -15.50 7.38
CA LEU A 148 -9.60 -16.65 7.87
C LEU A 148 -11.00 -16.27 8.37
N LEU A 149 -11.15 -15.17 9.10
CA LEU A 149 -12.45 -14.69 9.57
C LEU A 149 -13.42 -14.36 8.43
N TYR A 150 -12.90 -13.77 7.34
CA TYR A 150 -13.73 -13.37 6.19
C TYR A 150 -13.98 -14.50 5.20
N THR A 151 -13.17 -15.57 5.22
CA THR A 151 -13.36 -16.74 4.33
C THR A 151 -14.06 -17.92 5.01
N SER A 152 -14.17 -17.91 6.35
CA SER A 152 -14.89 -18.96 7.09
C SER A 152 -16.40 -18.77 6.91
N PRO A 153 -17.16 -19.86 6.60
CA PRO A 153 -18.61 -19.79 6.52
C PRO A 153 -19.18 -19.35 7.87
N SER A 154 -20.07 -18.36 7.82
CA SER A 154 -20.75 -17.88 9.03
C SER A 154 -21.54 -19.04 9.67
N PRO A 155 -21.59 -19.14 11.01
CA PRO A 155 -22.46 -20.11 11.69
C PRO A 155 -23.95 -20.00 11.27
N ARG A 156 -24.35 -18.90 10.61
CA ARG A 156 -25.70 -18.71 10.05
C ARG A 156 -25.91 -19.39 8.71
N ASP A 157 -24.82 -19.66 7.97
CA ASP A 157 -24.86 -20.29 6.63
C ASP A 157 -24.85 -21.83 6.73
N MET A 158 -24.73 -22.37 7.95
CA MET A 158 -24.73 -23.82 8.24
C MET A 158 -26.08 -24.36 8.71
N ARG A 159 -27.19 -23.66 8.40
CA ARG A 159 -28.55 -24.15 8.72
C ARG A 159 -29.36 -24.42 7.47
#